data_15fede89433c9e9ade5b60e2a9e88826
#
_entry.id   15fede89433c9e9ade5b60e2a9e88826
#
_cell.length_a   1.000
_cell.length_b   1.000
_cell.length_c   1.000
_cell.angle_alpha   90.00
_cell.angle_beta   90.00
_cell.angle_gamma   90.00
#
_symmetry.space_group_name_H-M   'P 1'
#
loop_
_entity.id
_entity.type
_entity.pdbx_description
1 polymer ?
#
loop_
_entity_poly.entity_id
_entity_poly.type
_entity_poly.pdbx_seq_one_letter_code
_entity_poly.pdbx_strand_id
1 'polypeptide(L)'
;MVIVDTALAKRQEENNPVRVGLVGAGFMGRGIVLQITNSVPGMELVAIYNRSVEGSKRAYREAGIDDFEIVNNQADLEERIAKGKYSITEDPLLLCKAENIDVIVEVTGAVEFSSRVVFEAIQNKKHVVIMDAELDGTVGAILKVYADKQGVVLTNADGDQPGVEMNLYRFVKSIGVKPVLCGNIKGLQDPYRNPTTQEGFAKKWGQNPAMVTSFADGTKISFEQAIVANATGMTVGRRGMFGPTVPSGTPLKEIMNKYPLDVLLSGPGIVDYCVGAEPGPGVFVLGTHDHPQQKHYLNLYKLGEGPLYLFYTPYHLCHFEVPLTAARAALFHDAAITPLGAPQVEVVATAKIDLKAGQVIDGIGCYMTYGQCETAEITAEQQLLPMGLAEGCTLLRDIPKDQVLTYADVVLPKGRFCDKLRQEQNEYFKVTV
;
A
#
# COMPACT_ATOMS: atom_id res chain seq x y z
N MET A 1 10.15 18.42 1.95
CA MET A 1 10.09 19.40 3.06
C MET A 1 8.91 19.00 3.94
N VAL A 2 9.15 18.79 5.21
CA VAL A 2 8.10 18.43 6.17
C VAL A 2 7.56 19.75 6.76
N ILE A 3 6.25 19.97 6.62
CA ILE A 3 5.53 21.12 7.20
C ILE A 3 4.41 20.66 8.13
N VAL A 4 4.30 19.35 8.29
CA VAL A 4 3.23 18.69 9.06
C VAL A 4 3.43 18.91 10.55
N ASP A 5 4.68 18.90 11.02
CA ASP A 5 5.08 19.10 12.40
C ASP A 5 4.61 20.46 12.96
N THR A 6 4.82 21.53 12.21
CA THR A 6 4.37 22.86 12.63
C THR A 6 2.85 23.01 12.61
N ALA A 7 2.17 22.36 11.65
CA ALA A 7 0.71 22.36 11.58
C ALA A 7 0.08 21.57 12.74
N LEU A 8 0.68 20.41 13.10
CA LEU A 8 0.23 19.63 14.25
C LEU A 8 0.49 20.35 15.58
N ALA A 9 1.66 21.02 15.73
CA ALA A 9 1.94 21.84 16.91
C ALA A 9 0.88 22.92 17.11
N LYS A 10 0.48 23.62 16.02
CA LYS A 10 -0.61 24.59 16.06
C LYS A 10 -1.94 23.98 16.48
N ARG A 11 -2.30 22.78 15.98
CA ARG A 11 -3.51 22.05 16.41
C ARG A 11 -3.49 21.72 17.90
N GLN A 12 -2.31 21.38 18.44
CA GLN A 12 -2.12 21.16 19.88
C GLN A 12 -2.36 22.43 20.69
N GLU A 13 -1.78 23.56 20.26
CA GLU A 13 -1.95 24.86 20.93
C GLU A 13 -3.41 25.33 20.91
N GLU A 14 -4.12 25.08 19.80
CA GLU A 14 -5.53 25.44 19.63
C GLU A 14 -6.49 24.46 20.33
N ASN A 15 -5.98 23.40 20.95
CA ASN A 15 -6.76 22.30 21.52
C ASN A 15 -7.80 21.71 20.54
N ASN A 16 -7.39 21.59 19.28
CA ASN A 16 -8.19 21.10 18.17
C ASN A 16 -7.41 20.03 17.36
N PRO A 17 -7.13 18.87 17.97
CA PRO A 17 -6.32 17.82 17.36
C PRO A 17 -7.00 17.21 16.11
N VAL A 18 -6.19 16.65 15.22
CA VAL A 18 -6.68 15.74 14.17
C VAL A 18 -7.14 14.44 14.82
N ARG A 19 -8.41 14.07 14.62
CA ARG A 19 -9.02 12.89 15.24
C ARG A 19 -9.02 11.71 14.29
N VAL A 20 -8.43 10.61 14.74
CA VAL A 20 -8.22 9.39 13.96
C VAL A 20 -9.05 8.25 14.48
N GLY A 21 -9.80 7.59 13.59
CA GLY A 21 -10.39 6.27 13.82
C GLY A 21 -9.54 5.18 13.16
N LEU A 22 -9.19 4.13 13.91
CA LEU A 22 -8.34 3.04 13.42
C LEU A 22 -9.15 1.77 13.16
N VAL A 23 -9.04 1.23 11.97
CA VAL A 23 -9.62 -0.04 11.56
C VAL A 23 -8.53 -1.08 11.38
N GLY A 24 -8.42 -2.00 12.35
CA GLY A 24 -7.39 -3.02 12.43
C GLY A 24 -6.38 -2.78 13.56
N ALA A 25 -6.26 -3.74 14.49
CA ALA A 25 -5.31 -3.72 15.60
C ALA A 25 -4.32 -4.89 15.53
N GLY A 26 -3.88 -5.23 14.31
CA GLY A 26 -2.82 -6.18 14.05
C GLY A 26 -1.44 -5.65 14.43
N PHE A 27 -0.38 -6.20 13.88
CA PHE A 27 0.99 -5.78 14.17
C PHE A 27 1.20 -4.28 13.87
N MET A 28 0.85 -3.82 12.67
CA MET A 28 0.97 -2.41 12.28
C MET A 28 0.01 -1.52 13.06
N GLY A 29 -1.25 -1.94 13.22
CA GLY A 29 -2.25 -1.15 13.97
C GLY A 29 -1.81 -0.86 15.40
N ARG A 30 -1.23 -1.81 16.12
CA ARG A 30 -0.67 -1.59 17.47
C ARG A 30 0.47 -0.57 17.46
N GLY A 31 1.35 -0.63 16.46
CA GLY A 31 2.40 0.38 16.27
C GLY A 31 1.83 1.78 16.05
N ILE A 32 0.76 1.91 15.25
CA ILE A 32 0.08 3.19 14.99
C ILE A 32 -0.56 3.74 16.27
N VAL A 33 -1.26 2.88 17.05
CA VAL A 33 -1.83 3.27 18.35
C VAL A 33 -0.74 3.85 19.26
N LEU A 34 0.35 3.11 19.43
CA LEU A 34 1.50 3.53 20.24
C LEU A 34 2.07 4.86 19.74
N GLN A 35 2.27 5.01 18.43
CA GLN A 35 2.87 6.20 17.82
C GLN A 35 2.00 7.44 18.00
N ILE A 36 0.71 7.38 17.67
CA ILE A 36 -0.20 8.52 17.80
C ILE A 36 -0.31 8.93 19.27
N THR A 37 -0.52 7.98 20.16
CA THR A 37 -0.79 8.25 21.58
C THR A 37 0.41 8.89 22.30
N ASN A 38 1.63 8.47 21.96
CA ASN A 38 2.80 8.83 22.78
C ASN A 38 3.75 9.83 22.09
N SER A 39 3.63 10.03 20.77
CA SER A 39 4.69 10.73 20.02
C SER A 39 4.22 11.79 19.05
N VAL A 40 2.91 11.98 18.85
CA VAL A 40 2.39 12.90 17.83
C VAL A 40 1.49 13.96 18.49
N PRO A 41 2.04 15.12 18.85
CA PRO A 41 1.23 16.22 19.37
C PRO A 41 0.22 16.72 18.31
N GLY A 42 -0.94 17.18 18.75
CA GLY A 42 -1.98 17.69 17.84
C GLY A 42 -2.73 16.64 17.03
N MET A 43 -2.57 15.36 17.40
CA MET A 43 -3.33 14.23 16.86
C MET A 43 -3.86 13.36 17.99
N GLU A 44 -5.07 12.83 17.83
CA GLU A 44 -5.72 11.93 18.80
C GLU A 44 -6.25 10.69 18.10
N LEU A 45 -5.92 9.51 18.64
CA LEU A 45 -6.61 8.29 18.31
C LEU A 45 -7.86 8.20 19.19
N VAL A 46 -9.03 8.30 18.61
CA VAL A 46 -10.28 8.38 19.40
C VAL A 46 -10.99 7.04 19.54
N ALA A 47 -10.87 6.17 18.56
CA ALA A 47 -11.50 4.87 18.62
C ALA A 47 -10.80 3.82 17.73
N ILE A 48 -10.91 2.55 18.14
CA ILE A 48 -10.37 1.40 17.41
C ILE A 48 -11.50 0.40 17.11
N TYR A 49 -11.54 -0.07 15.87
CA TYR A 49 -12.19 -1.31 15.49
C TYR A 49 -11.16 -2.40 15.25
N ASN A 50 -11.44 -3.60 15.69
CA ASN A 50 -10.72 -4.80 15.26
C ASN A 50 -11.68 -6.01 15.33
N ARG A 51 -11.47 -7.01 14.46
CA ARG A 51 -12.27 -8.25 14.45
C ARG A 51 -12.39 -8.92 15.81
N SER A 52 -11.38 -8.77 16.65
CA SER A 52 -11.38 -9.22 18.05
C SER A 52 -11.28 -8.02 18.97
N VAL A 53 -12.25 -7.83 19.86
CA VAL A 53 -12.23 -6.79 20.90
C VAL A 53 -10.97 -6.89 21.75
N GLU A 54 -10.51 -8.09 22.09
CA GLU A 54 -9.27 -8.28 22.85
C GLU A 54 -8.03 -7.78 22.09
N GLY A 55 -8.04 -7.83 20.75
CA GLY A 55 -6.99 -7.21 19.93
C GLY A 55 -6.95 -5.69 20.12
N SER A 56 -8.11 -5.02 20.13
CA SER A 56 -8.20 -3.57 20.38
C SER A 56 -7.78 -3.21 21.81
N LYS A 57 -8.22 -3.96 22.81
CA LYS A 57 -7.79 -3.78 24.21
C LYS A 57 -6.29 -3.93 24.36
N ARG A 58 -5.71 -4.93 23.69
CA ARG A 58 -4.27 -5.15 23.68
C ARG A 58 -3.54 -3.96 23.08
N ALA A 59 -4.02 -3.40 21.96
CA ALA A 59 -3.42 -2.24 21.32
C ALA A 59 -3.36 -1.02 22.24
N TYR A 60 -4.45 -0.73 22.94
CA TYR A 60 -4.48 0.34 23.94
C TYR A 60 -3.54 0.09 25.11
N ARG A 61 -3.57 -1.11 25.71
CA ARG A 61 -2.69 -1.44 26.84
C ARG A 61 -1.21 -1.39 26.48
N GLU A 62 -0.83 -1.85 25.29
CA GLU A 62 0.56 -1.74 24.80
C GLU A 62 0.98 -0.27 24.63
N ALA A 63 0.04 0.66 24.44
CA ALA A 63 0.27 2.11 24.40
C ALA A 63 0.18 2.80 25.77
N GLY A 64 -0.07 2.04 26.84
CA GLY A 64 -0.20 2.57 28.21
C GLY A 64 -1.58 3.12 28.55
N ILE A 65 -2.62 2.75 27.79
CA ILE A 65 -4.00 3.18 27.99
C ILE A 65 -4.82 2.05 28.60
N ASP A 66 -5.38 2.27 29.79
CA ASP A 66 -6.29 1.34 30.46
C ASP A 66 -7.72 1.87 30.55
N ASP A 67 -7.94 3.19 30.38
CA ASP A 67 -9.26 3.85 30.44
C ASP A 67 -9.88 3.91 29.04
N PHE A 68 -10.54 2.84 28.63
CA PHE A 68 -11.30 2.73 27.38
C PHE A 68 -12.62 1.99 27.63
N GLU A 69 -13.61 2.25 26.77
CA GLU A 69 -14.91 1.56 26.82
C GLU A 69 -15.30 0.99 25.45
N ILE A 70 -16.14 -0.04 25.48
CA ILE A 70 -16.75 -0.60 24.28
C ILE A 70 -18.05 0.15 24.01
N VAL A 71 -18.17 0.72 22.81
CA VAL A 71 -19.35 1.48 22.36
C VAL A 71 -19.97 0.83 21.12
N ASN A 72 -21.30 0.76 21.11
CA ASN A 72 -22.05 0.06 20.06
C ASN A 72 -23.08 0.95 19.34
N ASN A 73 -23.04 2.25 19.59
CA ASN A 73 -23.89 3.22 18.91
C ASN A 73 -23.20 4.57 18.73
N GLN A 74 -23.72 5.37 17.82
CA GLN A 74 -23.15 6.66 17.42
C GLN A 74 -23.12 7.67 18.58
N ALA A 75 -24.20 7.77 19.35
CA ALA A 75 -24.31 8.76 20.42
C ALA A 75 -23.25 8.56 21.50
N ASP A 76 -23.06 7.31 21.95
CA ASP A 76 -22.03 6.98 22.95
C ASP A 76 -20.62 7.25 22.41
N LEU A 77 -20.36 6.93 21.13
CA LEU A 77 -19.06 7.21 20.52
C LEU A 77 -18.77 8.71 20.48
N GLU A 78 -19.72 9.52 20.02
CA GLU A 78 -19.56 10.98 19.94
C GLU A 78 -19.39 11.61 21.33
N GLU A 79 -20.16 11.16 22.34
CA GLU A 79 -20.04 11.65 23.69
C GLU A 79 -18.64 11.37 24.26
N ARG A 80 -18.08 10.19 23.99
CA ARG A 80 -16.75 9.83 24.47
C ARG A 80 -15.66 10.62 23.75
N ILE A 81 -15.76 10.81 22.44
CA ILE A 81 -14.85 11.65 21.67
C ILE A 81 -14.84 13.08 22.22
N ALA A 82 -16.03 13.65 22.47
CA ALA A 82 -16.16 14.99 23.03
C ALA A 82 -15.52 15.13 24.43
N LYS A 83 -15.45 14.04 25.21
CA LYS A 83 -14.82 13.98 26.52
C LYS A 83 -13.32 13.63 26.47
N GLY A 84 -12.71 13.47 25.30
CA GLY A 84 -11.32 13.03 25.13
C GLY A 84 -11.06 11.62 25.66
N LYS A 85 -12.05 10.70 25.51
CA LYS A 85 -11.99 9.33 26.02
C LYS A 85 -11.82 8.31 24.89
N TYR A 86 -11.00 7.30 25.12
CA TYR A 86 -10.75 6.22 24.18
C TYR A 86 -11.93 5.25 24.07
N SER A 87 -12.20 4.78 22.86
CA SER A 87 -13.30 3.87 22.58
C SER A 87 -12.85 2.66 21.75
N ILE A 88 -13.56 1.54 21.95
CA ILE A 88 -13.49 0.35 21.11
C ILE A 88 -14.88 0.11 20.55
N THR A 89 -14.98 -0.25 19.28
CA THR A 89 -16.25 -0.67 18.69
C THR A 89 -16.12 -2.02 18.00
N GLU A 90 -17.23 -2.76 17.96
CA GLU A 90 -17.37 -4.01 17.18
C GLU A 90 -17.94 -3.77 15.78
N ASP A 91 -18.34 -2.53 15.46
CA ASP A 91 -18.82 -2.13 14.13
C ASP A 91 -17.88 -1.06 13.52
N PRO A 92 -17.11 -1.38 12.47
CA PRO A 92 -16.23 -0.42 11.82
C PRO A 92 -16.99 0.75 11.19
N LEU A 93 -18.26 0.55 10.82
CA LEU A 93 -19.07 1.58 10.19
C LEU A 93 -19.47 2.70 11.17
N LEU A 94 -19.42 2.44 12.48
CA LEU A 94 -19.58 3.51 13.48
C LEU A 94 -18.46 4.53 13.37
N LEU A 95 -17.20 4.08 13.17
CA LEU A 95 -16.08 4.99 12.97
C LEU A 95 -16.26 5.83 11.69
N CYS A 96 -16.70 5.19 10.62
CA CYS A 96 -16.93 5.87 9.35
C CYS A 96 -17.99 6.97 9.44
N LYS A 97 -19.03 6.78 10.28
CA LYS A 97 -20.16 7.70 10.44
C LYS A 97 -19.96 8.76 11.51
N ALA A 98 -18.97 8.61 12.40
CA ALA A 98 -18.73 9.54 13.49
C ALA A 98 -18.40 10.94 12.95
N GLU A 99 -19.12 11.97 13.40
CA GLU A 99 -18.92 13.35 12.95
C GLU A 99 -17.55 13.89 13.38
N ASN A 100 -17.13 13.53 14.60
CA ASN A 100 -15.90 13.99 15.22
C ASN A 100 -14.68 13.11 14.91
N ILE A 101 -14.67 12.37 13.81
CA ILE A 101 -13.49 11.71 13.25
C ILE A 101 -13.14 12.38 11.93
N ASP A 102 -11.91 12.81 11.77
CA ASP A 102 -11.40 13.46 10.55
C ASP A 102 -10.86 12.46 9.54
N VAL A 103 -10.16 11.43 10.05
CA VAL A 103 -9.42 10.46 9.23
C VAL A 103 -9.71 9.04 9.71
N ILE A 104 -10.00 8.15 8.76
CA ILE A 104 -9.99 6.70 8.99
C ILE A 104 -8.66 6.14 8.51
N VAL A 105 -7.98 5.40 9.38
CA VAL A 105 -6.77 4.63 9.04
C VAL A 105 -7.14 3.16 8.95
N GLU A 106 -7.03 2.57 7.75
CA GLU A 106 -7.37 1.18 7.46
C GLU A 106 -6.10 0.35 7.30
N VAL A 107 -5.94 -0.71 8.12
CA VAL A 107 -4.71 -1.52 8.19
C VAL A 107 -5.00 -3.02 8.33
N THR A 108 -6.09 -3.52 7.78
CA THR A 108 -6.50 -4.93 7.96
C THR A 108 -5.87 -5.89 6.95
N GLY A 109 -5.57 -5.44 5.74
CA GLY A 109 -5.04 -6.27 4.65
C GLY A 109 -6.05 -7.28 4.09
N ALA A 110 -7.35 -6.98 4.14
CA ALA A 110 -8.44 -7.87 3.72
C ALA A 110 -9.32 -7.20 2.66
N VAL A 111 -9.01 -7.36 1.38
CA VAL A 111 -9.60 -6.63 0.24
C VAL A 111 -11.12 -6.51 0.29
N GLU A 112 -11.85 -7.61 0.52
CA GLU A 112 -13.32 -7.58 0.58
C GLU A 112 -13.83 -6.75 1.78
N PHE A 113 -13.24 -6.92 2.96
CA PHE A 113 -13.63 -6.18 4.14
C PHE A 113 -13.24 -4.70 4.02
N SER A 114 -11.99 -4.42 3.68
CA SER A 114 -11.45 -3.06 3.53
C SER A 114 -12.22 -2.27 2.47
N SER A 115 -12.64 -2.90 1.37
CA SER A 115 -13.40 -2.24 0.32
C SER A 115 -14.71 -1.62 0.83
N ARG A 116 -15.43 -2.32 1.73
CA ARG A 116 -16.67 -1.84 2.36
C ARG A 116 -16.41 -0.68 3.32
N VAL A 117 -15.39 -0.84 4.17
CA VAL A 117 -15.04 0.18 5.18
C VAL A 117 -14.57 1.47 4.50
N VAL A 118 -13.65 1.35 3.55
CA VAL A 118 -13.10 2.51 2.83
C VAL A 118 -14.19 3.23 2.03
N PHE A 119 -15.04 2.47 1.33
CA PHE A 119 -16.18 3.05 0.60
C PHE A 119 -17.12 3.80 1.54
N GLU A 120 -17.51 3.20 2.68
CA GLU A 120 -18.37 3.85 3.68
C GLU A 120 -17.73 5.10 4.29
N ALA A 121 -16.44 5.06 4.62
CA ALA A 121 -15.72 6.22 5.11
C ALA A 121 -15.75 7.38 4.11
N ILE A 122 -15.50 7.10 2.83
CA ILE A 122 -15.57 8.08 1.75
C ILE A 122 -17.01 8.67 1.63
N GLN A 123 -18.06 7.83 1.66
CA GLN A 123 -19.44 8.29 1.57
C GLN A 123 -19.83 9.20 2.74
N ASN A 124 -19.21 9.01 3.91
CA ASN A 124 -19.39 9.86 5.09
C ASN A 124 -18.33 10.99 5.18
N LYS A 125 -17.68 11.31 4.06
CA LYS A 125 -16.73 12.44 3.93
C LYS A 125 -15.53 12.38 4.88
N LYS A 126 -15.03 11.16 5.18
CA LYS A 126 -13.79 10.98 5.94
C LYS A 126 -12.62 10.92 4.99
N HIS A 127 -11.50 11.56 5.35
CA HIS A 127 -10.23 11.24 4.74
C HIS A 127 -9.85 9.80 5.07
N VAL A 128 -9.22 9.09 4.13
CA VAL A 128 -8.86 7.68 4.33
C VAL A 128 -7.38 7.47 4.02
N VAL A 129 -6.68 6.92 5.00
CA VAL A 129 -5.30 6.46 4.87
C VAL A 129 -5.29 4.94 4.93
N ILE A 130 -4.75 4.29 3.91
CA ILE A 130 -4.72 2.83 3.81
C ILE A 130 -3.27 2.31 3.88
N MET A 131 -3.08 1.19 4.59
CA MET A 131 -1.87 0.35 4.55
C MET A 131 -2.17 -1.00 3.91
N ASP A 132 -3.30 -1.11 3.22
CA ASP A 132 -3.75 -2.27 2.46
C ASP A 132 -3.42 -2.03 0.99
N ALA A 133 -2.18 -2.36 0.60
CA ALA A 133 -1.72 -2.23 -0.78
C ALA A 133 -2.54 -3.13 -1.72
N GLU A 134 -3.06 -4.23 -1.20
CA GLU A 134 -3.87 -5.20 -1.90
C GLU A 134 -5.22 -4.60 -2.32
N LEU A 135 -5.83 -3.79 -1.45
CA LEU A 135 -7.06 -3.06 -1.79
C LEU A 135 -6.82 -2.04 -2.90
N ASP A 136 -5.78 -1.19 -2.74
CA ASP A 136 -5.48 -0.12 -3.72
C ASP A 136 -5.13 -0.71 -5.09
N GLY A 137 -4.22 -1.69 -5.14
CA GLY A 137 -3.83 -2.35 -6.38
C GLY A 137 -4.95 -3.16 -7.05
N THR A 138 -6.11 -3.35 -6.38
CA THR A 138 -7.27 -4.08 -6.91
C THR A 138 -8.40 -3.15 -7.35
N VAL A 139 -8.79 -2.21 -6.49
CA VAL A 139 -9.96 -1.32 -6.69
C VAL A 139 -9.69 0.14 -6.27
N GLY A 140 -8.43 0.50 -6.01
CA GLY A 140 -8.06 1.85 -5.57
C GLY A 140 -8.46 2.94 -6.56
N ALA A 141 -8.38 2.68 -7.86
CA ALA A 141 -8.73 3.66 -8.88
C ALA A 141 -10.20 4.09 -8.82
N ILE A 142 -11.15 3.17 -8.63
CA ILE A 142 -12.56 3.51 -8.49
C ILE A 142 -12.87 4.13 -7.13
N LEU A 143 -12.22 3.66 -6.06
CA LEU A 143 -12.35 4.28 -4.73
C LEU A 143 -11.86 5.73 -4.74
N LYS A 144 -10.78 6.03 -5.48
CA LYS A 144 -10.31 7.41 -5.71
C LYS A 144 -11.34 8.28 -6.43
N VAL A 145 -12.04 7.74 -7.43
CA VAL A 145 -13.13 8.46 -8.10
C VAL A 145 -14.24 8.84 -7.10
N TYR A 146 -14.58 7.94 -6.18
CA TYR A 146 -15.56 8.22 -5.13
C TYR A 146 -15.03 9.26 -4.14
N ALA A 147 -13.76 9.15 -3.73
CA ALA A 147 -13.13 10.12 -2.83
C ALA A 147 -13.14 11.54 -3.41
N ASP A 148 -12.79 11.69 -4.69
CA ASP A 148 -12.82 12.97 -5.40
C ASP A 148 -14.23 13.57 -5.46
N LYS A 149 -15.26 12.75 -5.73
CA LYS A 149 -16.66 13.20 -5.73
C LYS A 149 -17.12 13.70 -4.36
N GLN A 150 -16.59 13.14 -3.28
CA GLN A 150 -16.90 13.55 -1.91
C GLN A 150 -15.99 14.67 -1.38
N GLY A 151 -14.94 15.05 -2.11
CA GLY A 151 -13.97 16.06 -1.70
C GLY A 151 -13.06 15.62 -0.56
N VAL A 152 -12.77 14.32 -0.45
CA VAL A 152 -11.90 13.76 0.58
C VAL A 152 -10.64 13.14 -0.04
N VAL A 153 -9.61 12.96 0.78
CA VAL A 153 -8.37 12.31 0.38
C VAL A 153 -8.48 10.81 0.62
N LEU A 154 -8.15 10.02 -0.41
CA LEU A 154 -7.81 8.62 -0.32
C LEU A 154 -6.33 8.48 -0.64
N THR A 155 -5.55 7.86 0.23
CA THR A 155 -4.10 7.72 0.05
C THR A 155 -3.56 6.46 0.73
N ASN A 156 -2.52 5.84 0.14
CA ASN A 156 -1.67 4.96 0.92
C ASN A 156 -0.79 5.76 1.88
N ALA A 157 -0.28 5.08 2.90
CA ALA A 157 0.47 5.70 3.98
C ALA A 157 1.92 6.03 3.59
N ASP A 158 2.43 7.16 4.10
CA ASP A 158 3.87 7.35 4.26
C ASP A 158 4.43 6.23 5.17
N GLY A 159 5.71 5.89 4.99
CA GLY A 159 6.36 4.83 5.77
C GLY A 159 6.13 3.42 5.24
N ASP A 160 5.06 3.14 4.53
CA ASP A 160 4.99 1.97 3.65
C ASP A 160 5.80 2.27 2.37
N GLN A 161 6.32 1.23 1.73
CA GLN A 161 7.27 1.41 0.62
C GLN A 161 6.73 2.31 -0.50
N PRO A 162 5.46 2.20 -0.97
CA PRO A 162 4.93 3.08 -2.01
C PRO A 162 4.92 4.56 -1.61
N GLY A 163 4.60 4.87 -0.36
CA GLY A 163 4.58 6.25 0.15
C GLY A 163 5.97 6.86 0.20
N VAL A 164 6.96 6.12 0.74
CA VAL A 164 8.36 6.56 0.79
C VAL A 164 8.92 6.75 -0.62
N GLU A 165 8.59 5.83 -1.54
CA GLU A 165 9.01 5.89 -2.94
C GLU A 165 8.40 7.09 -3.66
N MET A 166 7.12 7.38 -3.42
CA MET A 166 6.44 8.54 -3.99
C MET A 166 7.00 9.86 -3.47
N ASN A 167 7.35 9.96 -2.18
CA ASN A 167 8.02 11.14 -1.63
C ASN A 167 9.37 11.38 -2.31
N LEU A 168 10.14 10.31 -2.52
CA LEU A 168 11.41 10.40 -3.24
C LEU A 168 11.21 10.76 -4.71
N TYR A 169 10.22 10.18 -5.40
CA TYR A 169 9.84 10.53 -6.77
C TYR A 169 9.46 12.01 -6.88
N ARG A 170 8.60 12.51 -5.97
CA ARG A 170 8.20 13.92 -5.92
C ARG A 170 9.40 14.85 -5.74
N PHE A 171 10.33 14.48 -4.84
CA PHE A 171 11.57 15.22 -4.64
C PHE A 171 12.40 15.27 -5.92
N VAL A 172 12.71 14.12 -6.52
CA VAL A 172 13.54 14.01 -7.74
C VAL A 172 12.92 14.83 -8.88
N LYS A 173 11.61 14.71 -9.08
CA LYS A 173 10.88 15.48 -10.09
C LYS A 173 10.92 16.98 -9.81
N SER A 174 10.79 17.40 -8.54
CA SER A 174 10.72 18.82 -8.14
C SER A 174 12.06 19.55 -8.33
N ILE A 175 13.19 18.83 -8.32
CA ILE A 175 14.51 19.39 -8.61
C ILE A 175 14.87 19.36 -10.10
N GLY A 176 13.92 19.02 -10.98
CA GLY A 176 14.08 19.03 -12.43
C GLY A 176 14.74 17.80 -13.04
N VAL A 177 14.98 16.74 -12.26
CA VAL A 177 15.44 15.44 -12.77
C VAL A 177 14.22 14.63 -13.19
N LYS A 178 14.25 14.04 -14.40
CA LYS A 178 13.16 13.17 -14.90
C LYS A 178 13.32 11.78 -14.29
N PRO A 179 12.40 11.32 -13.42
CA PRO A 179 12.40 9.93 -12.96
C PRO A 179 12.14 8.97 -14.12
N VAL A 180 12.90 7.89 -14.20
CA VAL A 180 12.79 6.85 -15.24
C VAL A 180 12.63 5.45 -14.66
N LEU A 181 12.92 5.26 -13.38
CA LEU A 181 12.63 4.05 -12.63
C LEU A 181 12.35 4.40 -11.18
N CYS A 182 11.28 3.85 -10.64
CA CYS A 182 10.98 3.79 -9.21
C CYS A 182 11.17 2.35 -8.74
N GLY A 183 11.89 2.14 -7.64
CA GLY A 183 12.28 0.79 -7.26
C GLY A 183 12.43 0.55 -5.77
N ASN A 184 12.28 -0.72 -5.42
CA ASN A 184 12.31 -1.23 -4.07
C ASN A 184 13.55 -2.09 -3.84
N ILE A 185 14.16 -2.02 -2.65
CA ILE A 185 15.36 -2.78 -2.29
C ILE A 185 14.95 -3.95 -1.40
N LYS A 186 15.09 -5.18 -1.89
CA LYS A 186 14.68 -6.40 -1.21
C LYS A 186 15.88 -7.22 -0.73
N GLY A 187 15.73 -7.87 0.43
CA GLY A 187 16.71 -8.84 0.90
C GLY A 187 16.45 -10.26 0.37
N LEU A 188 15.20 -10.58 0.03
CA LEU A 188 14.77 -11.90 -0.45
C LEU A 188 13.59 -11.75 -1.39
N GLN A 189 13.61 -12.51 -2.47
CA GLN A 189 12.50 -12.71 -3.38
C GLN A 189 12.51 -14.15 -3.90
N ASP A 190 11.46 -14.92 -3.60
CA ASP A 190 11.32 -16.32 -4.02
C ASP A 190 9.81 -16.65 -4.10
N PRO A 191 9.21 -16.78 -5.31
CA PRO A 191 7.78 -16.96 -5.51
C PRO A 191 7.20 -18.22 -4.86
N TYR A 192 8.04 -19.17 -4.47
CA TYR A 192 7.61 -20.43 -3.89
C TYR A 192 7.61 -20.47 -2.36
N ARG A 193 7.90 -19.35 -1.72
CA ARG A 193 7.72 -19.21 -0.27
C ARG A 193 6.25 -19.38 0.11
N ASN A 194 6.03 -19.95 1.29
CA ASN A 194 4.71 -20.24 1.84
C ASN A 194 4.72 -20.08 3.37
N PRO A 195 3.56 -20.11 4.05
CA PRO A 195 3.51 -19.93 5.49
C PRO A 195 4.41 -20.87 6.30
N THR A 196 4.59 -22.12 5.84
CA THR A 196 5.50 -23.07 6.50
C THR A 196 6.95 -22.63 6.41
N THR A 197 7.40 -22.18 5.23
CA THR A 197 8.80 -21.73 5.03
C THR A 197 9.10 -20.42 5.75
N GLN A 198 8.07 -19.66 6.10
CA GLN A 198 8.19 -18.33 6.75
C GLN A 198 7.83 -18.36 8.25
N GLU A 199 7.44 -19.52 8.80
CA GLU A 199 6.99 -19.66 10.19
C GLU A 199 8.03 -19.16 11.20
N GLY A 200 9.30 -19.50 11.02
CA GLY A 200 10.38 -19.10 11.93
C GLY A 200 10.57 -17.58 12.00
N PHE A 201 10.53 -16.91 10.86
CA PHE A 201 10.62 -15.44 10.80
C PHE A 201 9.37 -14.79 11.40
N ALA A 202 8.19 -15.28 11.06
CA ALA A 202 6.93 -14.77 11.59
C ALA A 202 6.87 -14.88 13.12
N LYS A 203 7.26 -16.03 13.67
CA LYS A 203 7.33 -16.24 15.13
C LYS A 203 8.33 -15.30 15.82
N LYS A 204 9.51 -15.09 15.23
CA LYS A 204 10.54 -14.18 15.78
C LYS A 204 10.00 -12.76 15.95
N TRP A 205 9.20 -12.28 15.02
CA TRP A 205 8.71 -10.89 14.99
C TRP A 205 7.24 -10.74 15.42
N GLY A 206 6.58 -11.82 15.82
CA GLY A 206 5.17 -11.79 16.24
C GLY A 206 4.21 -11.42 15.10
N GLN A 207 4.53 -11.83 13.87
CA GLN A 207 3.76 -11.56 12.66
C GLN A 207 2.96 -12.78 12.18
N ASN A 208 1.99 -12.55 11.28
CA ASN A 208 1.25 -13.63 10.63
C ASN A 208 2.13 -14.29 9.54
N PRO A 209 2.27 -15.63 9.51
CA PRO A 209 3.08 -16.33 8.50
C PRO A 209 2.67 -16.05 7.05
N ALA A 210 1.37 -15.93 6.73
CA ALA A 210 0.90 -15.60 5.39
C ALA A 210 1.31 -14.18 4.99
N MET A 211 1.21 -13.19 5.91
CA MET A 211 1.68 -11.83 5.66
C MET A 211 3.19 -11.81 5.36
N VAL A 212 3.99 -12.50 6.19
CA VAL A 212 5.45 -12.61 5.97
C VAL A 212 5.77 -13.31 4.65
N THR A 213 4.96 -14.29 4.26
CA THR A 213 5.09 -14.96 2.96
C THR A 213 4.88 -13.98 1.81
N SER A 214 3.87 -13.12 1.85
CA SER A 214 3.61 -12.14 0.79
C SER A 214 4.77 -11.16 0.59
N PHE A 215 5.56 -10.89 1.64
CA PHE A 215 6.79 -10.07 1.53
C PHE A 215 7.91 -10.78 0.78
N ALA A 216 7.94 -12.12 0.80
CA ALA A 216 9.00 -12.93 0.23
C ALA A 216 8.65 -13.53 -1.14
N ASP A 217 7.36 -13.79 -1.42
CA ASP A 217 6.92 -14.49 -2.64
C ASP A 217 6.67 -13.57 -3.85
N GLY A 218 6.79 -12.25 -3.67
CA GLY A 218 6.61 -11.27 -4.73
C GLY A 218 5.23 -10.63 -4.78
N THR A 219 4.28 -11.14 -4.02
CA THR A 219 2.90 -10.59 -4.03
C THR A 219 2.88 -9.16 -3.49
N LYS A 220 3.45 -8.93 -2.31
CA LYS A 220 3.44 -7.60 -1.69
C LYS A 220 4.18 -6.56 -2.55
N ILE A 221 5.40 -6.87 -3.03
CA ILE A 221 6.15 -5.96 -3.88
C ILE A 221 5.42 -5.65 -5.20
N SER A 222 4.68 -6.63 -5.75
CA SER A 222 3.88 -6.40 -6.95
C SER A 222 2.76 -5.39 -6.69
N PHE A 223 2.03 -5.50 -5.58
CA PHE A 223 1.03 -4.50 -5.20
C PHE A 223 1.66 -3.12 -4.93
N GLU A 224 2.76 -3.08 -4.19
CA GLU A 224 3.47 -1.84 -3.87
C GLU A 224 3.92 -1.11 -5.15
N GLN A 225 4.50 -1.83 -6.11
CA GLN A 225 4.94 -1.24 -7.37
C GLN A 225 3.78 -0.89 -8.32
N ALA A 226 2.69 -1.65 -8.32
CA ALA A 226 1.48 -1.28 -9.06
C ALA A 226 0.90 0.06 -8.56
N ILE A 227 0.87 0.29 -7.24
CA ILE A 227 0.44 1.57 -6.65
C ILE A 227 1.32 2.71 -7.12
N VAL A 228 2.65 2.55 -7.11
CA VAL A 228 3.59 3.58 -7.59
C VAL A 228 3.39 3.84 -9.09
N ALA A 229 3.23 2.81 -9.90
CA ALA A 229 2.95 2.96 -11.33
C ALA A 229 1.66 3.75 -11.58
N ASN A 230 0.58 3.38 -10.88
CA ASN A 230 -0.72 4.02 -11.01
C ASN A 230 -0.74 5.48 -10.51
N ALA A 231 0.16 5.84 -9.58
CA ALA A 231 0.32 7.19 -9.05
C ALA A 231 1.31 8.07 -9.84
N THR A 232 2.16 7.48 -10.68
CA THR A 232 3.19 8.23 -11.44
C THR A 232 2.96 8.23 -12.94
N GLY A 233 2.12 7.32 -13.45
CA GLY A 233 1.94 7.05 -14.87
C GLY A 233 3.06 6.17 -15.46
N MET A 234 3.91 5.60 -14.63
CA MET A 234 4.91 4.60 -15.03
C MET A 234 4.25 3.26 -15.38
N THR A 235 5.01 2.36 -15.96
CA THR A 235 4.56 1.01 -16.34
C THR A 235 5.53 -0.04 -15.80
N VAL A 236 5.37 -1.30 -16.19
CA VAL A 236 6.37 -2.36 -15.96
C VAL A 236 7.09 -2.69 -17.27
N GLY A 237 8.37 -3.01 -17.17
CA GLY A 237 9.17 -3.37 -18.36
C GLY A 237 8.84 -4.78 -18.89
N ARG A 238 8.28 -5.63 -18.05
CA ARG A 238 7.78 -6.99 -18.36
C ARG A 238 6.91 -7.49 -17.20
N ARG A 239 6.13 -8.55 -17.46
CA ARG A 239 5.40 -9.25 -16.39
C ARG A 239 6.34 -9.69 -15.26
N GLY A 240 5.96 -9.39 -14.01
CA GLY A 240 6.74 -9.70 -12.81
C GLY A 240 7.95 -8.80 -12.58
N MET A 241 8.15 -7.76 -13.41
CA MET A 241 9.29 -6.83 -13.33
C MET A 241 10.63 -7.49 -13.71
N PHE A 242 11.74 -6.74 -13.76
CA PHE A 242 13.06 -7.32 -14.04
C PHE A 242 13.67 -7.98 -12.81
N GLY A 243 13.55 -7.33 -11.65
CA GLY A 243 13.99 -7.85 -10.36
C GLY A 243 15.44 -8.32 -10.32
N PRO A 244 16.44 -7.52 -10.76
CA PRO A 244 17.82 -7.98 -10.78
C PRO A 244 18.28 -8.38 -9.39
N THR A 245 18.87 -9.59 -9.31
CA THR A 245 19.46 -10.12 -8.09
C THR A 245 20.97 -9.99 -8.14
N VAL A 246 21.56 -9.50 -7.05
CA VAL A 246 23.00 -9.33 -6.87
C VAL A 246 23.44 -9.97 -5.55
N PRO A 247 24.74 -10.28 -5.36
CA PRO A 247 25.26 -10.72 -4.07
C PRO A 247 24.89 -9.74 -2.95
N SER A 248 24.55 -10.27 -1.77
CA SER A 248 24.27 -9.44 -0.59
C SER A 248 25.44 -8.51 -0.28
N GLY A 249 25.16 -7.24 0.01
CA GLY A 249 26.17 -6.22 0.25
C GLY A 249 26.67 -5.50 -1.01
N THR A 250 26.12 -5.82 -2.20
CA THR A 250 26.47 -5.08 -3.42
C THR A 250 26.01 -3.62 -3.29
N PRO A 251 26.89 -2.63 -3.55
CA PRO A 251 26.49 -1.22 -3.51
C PRO A 251 25.31 -0.92 -4.44
N LEU A 252 24.29 -0.24 -3.95
CA LEU A 252 23.07 0.07 -4.70
C LEU A 252 23.36 0.78 -6.05
N LYS A 253 24.43 1.55 -6.12
CA LYS A 253 24.85 2.21 -7.37
C LYS A 253 25.13 1.23 -8.51
N GLU A 254 25.53 0.00 -8.23
CA GLU A 254 25.83 -1.01 -9.26
C GLU A 254 24.55 -1.56 -9.93
N ILE A 255 23.39 -1.41 -9.27
CA ILE A 255 22.09 -1.82 -9.81
C ILE A 255 21.71 -1.02 -11.05
N MET A 256 22.16 0.23 -11.18
CA MET A 256 21.81 1.08 -12.33
C MET A 256 22.15 0.40 -13.67
N ASN A 257 23.22 -0.39 -13.71
CA ASN A 257 23.70 -1.09 -14.90
C ASN A 257 23.00 -2.45 -15.14
N LYS A 258 22.06 -2.84 -14.28
CA LYS A 258 21.31 -4.11 -14.38
C LYS A 258 19.98 -3.96 -15.13
N TYR A 259 19.54 -2.73 -15.35
CA TYR A 259 18.32 -2.45 -16.09
C TYR A 259 18.63 -2.08 -17.54
N PRO A 260 17.78 -2.48 -18.51
CA PRO A 260 17.94 -2.10 -19.92
C PRO A 260 17.79 -0.58 -20.09
N LEU A 261 18.85 0.10 -20.50
CA LEU A 261 18.88 1.56 -20.59
C LEU A 261 17.90 2.10 -21.63
N ASP A 262 17.70 1.39 -22.73
CA ASP A 262 16.74 1.72 -23.78
C ASP A 262 15.30 1.70 -23.24
N VAL A 263 14.94 0.71 -22.40
CA VAL A 263 13.62 0.66 -21.74
C VAL A 263 13.43 1.85 -20.81
N LEU A 264 14.45 2.18 -20.00
CA LEU A 264 14.37 3.30 -19.06
C LEU A 264 14.20 4.65 -19.75
N LEU A 265 14.86 4.86 -20.90
CA LEU A 265 14.91 6.17 -21.55
C LEU A 265 13.83 6.37 -22.64
N SER A 266 13.16 5.32 -23.09
CA SER A 266 12.22 5.37 -24.23
C SER A 266 10.76 5.63 -23.86
N GLY A 267 10.39 5.54 -22.59
CA GLY A 267 8.98 5.55 -22.17
C GLY A 267 8.67 6.50 -21.00
N PRO A 268 7.52 6.26 -20.36
CA PRO A 268 7.08 7.02 -19.20
C PRO A 268 7.93 6.71 -17.94
N GLY A 269 8.86 5.76 -18.02
CA GLY A 269 9.56 5.15 -16.91
C GLY A 269 8.88 3.85 -16.45
N ILE A 270 9.59 3.10 -15.61
CA ILE A 270 9.11 1.82 -15.11
C ILE A 270 9.17 1.75 -13.58
N VAL A 271 8.36 0.86 -13.02
CA VAL A 271 8.50 0.42 -11.62
C VAL A 271 9.20 -0.93 -11.60
N ASP A 272 10.04 -1.16 -10.59
CA ASP A 272 10.80 -2.41 -10.47
C ASP A 272 11.30 -2.63 -9.03
N TYR A 273 12.14 -3.61 -8.79
CA TYR A 273 12.83 -3.88 -7.52
C TYR A 273 14.21 -4.45 -7.80
N CYS A 274 15.05 -4.50 -6.77
CA CYS A 274 16.29 -5.25 -6.80
C CYS A 274 16.45 -6.10 -5.53
N VAL A 275 17.25 -7.16 -5.61
CA VAL A 275 17.50 -8.07 -4.49
C VAL A 275 18.98 -8.11 -4.16
N GLY A 276 19.32 -7.96 -2.87
CA GLY A 276 20.68 -8.11 -2.35
C GLY A 276 21.51 -6.83 -2.32
N ALA A 277 21.02 -5.72 -2.90
CA ALA A 277 21.76 -4.45 -2.88
C ALA A 277 21.66 -3.74 -1.53
N GLU A 278 22.66 -2.93 -1.21
CA GLU A 278 22.75 -2.12 0.00
C GLU A 278 23.04 -0.64 -0.33
N PRO A 279 22.54 0.29 0.52
CA PRO A 279 21.80 0.08 1.76
C PRO A 279 20.32 -0.28 1.52
N GLY A 280 19.77 -1.14 2.39
CA GLY A 280 18.38 -1.58 2.38
C GLY A 280 17.97 -2.17 3.74
N PRO A 281 16.69 -2.48 3.95
CA PRO A 281 15.57 -2.34 3.01
C PRO A 281 15.15 -0.87 2.84
N GLY A 282 14.80 -0.48 1.62
CA GLY A 282 14.38 0.88 1.32
C GLY A 282 13.90 1.00 -0.12
N VAL A 283 13.91 2.23 -0.64
CA VAL A 283 13.45 2.54 -1.98
C VAL A 283 14.49 3.37 -2.74
N PHE A 284 14.44 3.33 -4.06
CA PHE A 284 15.29 4.15 -4.91
C PHE A 284 14.55 4.67 -6.14
N VAL A 285 15.05 5.78 -6.68
CA VAL A 285 14.60 6.36 -7.94
C VAL A 285 15.82 6.56 -8.82
N LEU A 286 15.76 6.04 -10.05
CA LEU A 286 16.70 6.42 -11.09
C LEU A 286 16.10 7.56 -11.89
N GLY A 287 16.89 8.60 -12.07
CA GLY A 287 16.49 9.75 -12.87
C GLY A 287 17.48 10.06 -13.97
N THR A 288 17.06 10.87 -14.95
CA THR A 288 17.91 11.38 -16.03
C THR A 288 17.73 12.88 -16.19
N HIS A 289 18.68 13.53 -16.85
CA HIS A 289 18.60 14.95 -17.17
C HIS A 289 19.21 15.20 -18.54
N ASP A 290 18.57 16.05 -19.37
CA ASP A 290 19.04 16.28 -20.73
C ASP A 290 19.98 17.49 -20.84
N HIS A 291 19.83 18.52 -19.98
CA HIS A 291 20.61 19.76 -20.06
C HIS A 291 22.08 19.56 -19.66
N PRO A 292 23.06 19.83 -20.53
CA PRO A 292 24.49 19.54 -20.26
C PRO A 292 25.02 20.23 -19.00
N GLN A 293 24.65 21.49 -18.75
CA GLN A 293 25.12 22.22 -17.56
C GLN A 293 24.55 21.65 -16.26
N GLN A 294 23.31 21.15 -16.27
CA GLN A 294 22.75 20.47 -15.09
C GLN A 294 23.45 19.12 -14.84
N LYS A 295 23.77 18.37 -15.89
CA LYS A 295 24.60 17.16 -15.76
C LYS A 295 25.95 17.47 -15.12
N HIS A 296 26.58 18.57 -15.51
CA HIS A 296 27.82 19.03 -14.89
C HIS A 296 27.67 19.30 -13.40
N TYR A 297 26.57 19.97 -12.98
CA TYR A 297 26.29 20.21 -11.55
C TYR A 297 25.95 18.90 -10.80
N LEU A 298 25.18 18.00 -11.39
CA LEU A 298 24.90 16.69 -10.77
C LEU A 298 26.20 15.90 -10.54
N ASN A 299 27.16 15.96 -11.48
CA ASN A 299 28.46 15.36 -11.32
C ASN A 299 29.31 16.06 -10.22
N LEU A 300 29.26 17.39 -10.17
CA LEU A 300 29.90 18.18 -9.09
C LEU A 300 29.42 17.72 -7.71
N TYR A 301 28.11 17.47 -7.57
CA TYR A 301 27.47 16.97 -6.35
C TYR A 301 27.59 15.44 -6.17
N LYS A 302 28.47 14.76 -6.92
CA LYS A 302 28.84 13.34 -6.78
C LYS A 302 27.77 12.34 -7.16
N LEU A 303 26.76 12.75 -7.93
CA LEU A 303 25.76 11.81 -8.47
C LEU A 303 26.30 11.05 -9.71
N GLY A 304 27.41 11.51 -10.31
CA GLY A 304 28.04 10.87 -11.48
C GLY A 304 27.80 11.65 -12.79
N GLU A 305 28.33 11.11 -13.87
CA GLU A 305 28.29 11.77 -15.22
C GLU A 305 26.99 11.51 -15.97
N GLY A 306 26.16 10.62 -15.44
CA GLY A 306 24.94 10.15 -16.11
C GLY A 306 25.20 9.01 -17.11
N PRO A 307 24.21 8.62 -17.94
CA PRO A 307 22.90 9.26 -18.12
C PRO A 307 21.91 9.04 -16.95
N LEU A 308 22.17 8.10 -16.04
CA LEU A 308 21.34 7.81 -14.90
C LEU A 308 21.91 8.37 -13.60
N TYR A 309 21.04 8.88 -12.74
CA TYR A 309 21.33 9.41 -11.42
C TYR A 309 20.53 8.66 -10.38
N LEU A 310 21.19 8.17 -9.32
CA LEU A 310 20.58 7.42 -8.25
C LEU A 310 20.21 8.31 -7.08
N PHE A 311 18.94 8.22 -6.66
CA PHE A 311 18.42 8.77 -5.41
C PHE A 311 17.83 7.61 -4.59
N TYR A 312 17.96 7.63 -3.27
CA TYR A 312 17.45 6.54 -2.44
C TYR A 312 17.14 6.97 -1.02
N THR A 313 16.20 6.26 -0.40
CA THR A 313 15.92 6.29 1.03
C THR A 313 16.20 4.89 1.58
N PRO A 314 17.18 4.71 2.50
CA PRO A 314 17.68 3.39 2.89
C PRO A 314 16.80 2.65 3.89
N TYR A 315 15.61 3.18 4.21
CA TYR A 315 14.66 2.62 5.16
C TYR A 315 13.25 3.06 4.81
N HIS A 316 12.28 2.35 5.36
CA HIS A 316 10.87 2.73 5.42
C HIS A 316 10.35 2.39 6.83
N LEU A 317 9.71 3.35 7.50
CA LEU A 317 9.43 3.25 8.92
C LEU A 317 7.96 2.91 9.26
N CYS A 318 7.19 2.46 8.27
CA CYS A 318 5.83 1.92 8.42
C CYS A 318 4.96 2.77 9.37
N HIS A 319 4.54 2.18 10.49
CA HIS A 319 3.62 2.80 11.45
C HIS A 319 4.12 4.12 12.07
N PHE A 320 5.42 4.39 12.07
CA PHE A 320 5.95 5.67 12.57
C PHE A 320 5.52 6.87 11.69
N GLU A 321 5.36 6.66 10.38
CA GLU A 321 5.07 7.73 9.43
C GLU A 321 3.57 7.86 9.09
N VAL A 322 2.74 6.86 9.42
CA VAL A 322 1.27 6.89 9.17
C VAL A 322 0.59 8.15 9.73
N PRO A 323 0.93 8.64 10.94
CA PRO A 323 0.36 9.88 11.46
C PRO A 323 0.66 11.10 10.58
N LEU A 324 1.83 11.14 9.91
CA LEU A 324 2.17 12.21 8.98
C LEU A 324 1.22 12.22 7.79
N THR A 325 0.87 11.03 7.27
CA THR A 325 -0.11 10.90 6.19
C THR A 325 -1.50 11.36 6.62
N ALA A 326 -1.94 10.96 7.81
CA ALA A 326 -3.23 11.38 8.35
C ALA A 326 -3.30 12.92 8.50
N ALA A 327 -2.22 13.54 8.99
CA ALA A 327 -2.12 14.98 9.09
C ALA A 327 -2.06 15.67 7.72
N ARG A 328 -1.34 15.12 6.73
CA ARG A 328 -1.31 15.63 5.34
C ARG A 328 -2.73 15.64 4.75
N ALA A 329 -3.44 14.54 4.89
CA ALA A 329 -4.81 14.41 4.39
C ALA A 329 -5.75 15.42 5.06
N ALA A 330 -5.77 15.50 6.39
CA ALA A 330 -6.70 16.33 7.14
C ALA A 330 -6.38 17.83 7.08
N LEU A 331 -5.09 18.21 7.06
CA LEU A 331 -4.67 19.60 7.20
C LEU A 331 -4.35 20.28 5.86
N PHE A 332 -3.92 19.52 4.88
CA PHE A 332 -3.45 20.04 3.59
C PHE A 332 -4.20 19.50 2.38
N HIS A 333 -5.12 18.55 2.56
CA HIS A 333 -5.75 17.81 1.47
C HIS A 333 -4.71 17.22 0.50
N ASP A 334 -3.53 16.83 1.01
CA ASP A 334 -2.44 16.27 0.24
C ASP A 334 -2.37 14.75 0.45
N ALA A 335 -2.43 14.01 -0.65
CA ALA A 335 -2.22 12.57 -0.65
C ALA A 335 -0.72 12.25 -0.68
N ALA A 336 -0.26 11.32 0.15
CA ALA A 336 1.10 10.79 0.03
C ALA A 336 1.28 10.12 -1.33
N ILE A 337 0.39 9.17 -1.63
CA ILE A 337 0.32 8.47 -2.91
C ILE A 337 -1.12 8.02 -3.19
N THR A 338 -1.61 8.26 -4.40
CA THR A 338 -2.97 7.93 -4.85
C THR A 338 -3.00 7.75 -6.37
N PRO A 339 -3.89 6.90 -6.93
CA PRO A 339 -4.00 6.72 -8.38
C PRO A 339 -4.30 8.03 -9.13
N LEU A 340 -3.68 8.21 -10.31
CA LEU A 340 -3.94 9.36 -11.19
C LEU A 340 -5.24 9.21 -12.00
N GLY A 341 -5.70 7.97 -12.19
CA GLY A 341 -6.87 7.66 -13.02
C GLY A 341 -6.97 6.16 -13.28
N ALA A 342 -7.20 5.76 -14.53
CA ALA A 342 -7.21 4.36 -14.92
C ALA A 342 -5.89 3.65 -14.54
N PRO A 343 -5.94 2.40 -14.06
CA PRO A 343 -4.74 1.63 -13.74
C PRO A 343 -3.79 1.53 -14.95
N GLN A 344 -2.49 1.70 -14.72
CA GLN A 344 -1.42 1.45 -15.68
C GLN A 344 -0.84 0.05 -15.50
N VAL A 345 -0.79 -0.39 -14.26
CA VAL A 345 -0.26 -1.70 -13.83
C VAL A 345 -1.24 -2.34 -12.88
N GLU A 346 -1.43 -3.62 -13.04
CA GLU A 346 -2.24 -4.47 -12.17
C GLU A 346 -1.43 -5.64 -11.62
N VAL A 347 -1.95 -6.30 -10.59
CA VAL A 347 -1.34 -7.50 -10.00
C VAL A 347 -2.20 -8.69 -10.33
N VAL A 348 -1.63 -9.65 -11.07
CA VAL A 348 -2.33 -10.83 -11.55
C VAL A 348 -1.96 -12.08 -10.74
N ALA A 349 -2.93 -12.98 -10.53
CA ALA A 349 -2.74 -14.21 -9.80
C ALA A 349 -2.00 -15.25 -10.64
N THR A 350 -0.94 -15.81 -10.09
CA THR A 350 -0.13 -16.87 -10.72
C THR A 350 -0.09 -18.10 -9.82
N ALA A 351 -0.22 -19.29 -10.39
CA ALA A 351 -0.19 -20.53 -9.65
C ALA A 351 1.21 -20.78 -9.06
N LYS A 352 1.30 -20.96 -7.75
CA LYS A 352 2.55 -21.25 -7.01
C LYS A 352 2.93 -22.72 -7.11
N ILE A 353 1.93 -23.59 -7.27
CA ILE A 353 2.02 -25.05 -7.40
C ILE A 353 1.05 -25.51 -8.50
N ASP A 354 1.10 -26.78 -8.89
CA ASP A 354 0.05 -27.38 -9.71
C ASP A 354 -1.27 -27.39 -8.96
N LEU A 355 -2.29 -26.77 -9.50
CA LEU A 355 -3.63 -26.65 -8.92
C LEU A 355 -4.60 -27.56 -9.65
N LYS A 356 -5.63 -28.07 -8.95
CA LYS A 356 -6.62 -28.99 -9.49
C LYS A 356 -8.01 -28.35 -9.58
N ALA A 357 -8.75 -28.76 -10.61
CA ALA A 357 -10.16 -28.41 -10.74
C ALA A 357 -10.94 -28.72 -9.47
N GLY A 358 -11.85 -27.82 -9.09
CA GLY A 358 -12.65 -27.92 -7.87
C GLY A 358 -11.98 -27.43 -6.59
N GLN A 359 -10.68 -27.15 -6.59
CA GLN A 359 -10.03 -26.49 -5.45
C GLN A 359 -10.52 -25.06 -5.29
N VAL A 360 -10.59 -24.60 -4.04
CA VAL A 360 -10.85 -23.20 -3.69
C VAL A 360 -9.51 -22.53 -3.41
N ILE A 361 -9.25 -21.42 -4.09
CA ILE A 361 -8.00 -20.66 -3.94
C ILE A 361 -7.93 -20.09 -2.51
N ASP A 362 -6.81 -20.29 -1.87
CA ASP A 362 -6.50 -19.77 -0.55
C ASP A 362 -6.14 -18.26 -0.59
N GLY A 363 -5.84 -17.67 0.57
CA GLY A 363 -5.58 -16.23 0.70
C GLY A 363 -4.21 -15.80 0.19
N ILE A 364 -4.03 -14.48 0.13
CA ILE A 364 -2.78 -13.82 -0.23
C ILE A 364 -1.64 -14.27 0.71
N GLY A 365 -0.49 -14.60 0.13
CA GLY A 365 0.68 -15.10 0.87
C GLY A 365 0.52 -16.53 1.40
N CYS A 366 -0.47 -17.28 0.94
CA CYS A 366 -0.69 -18.67 1.29
C CYS A 366 0.05 -19.64 0.33
N TYR A 367 -0.54 -20.81 0.05
CA TYR A 367 0.17 -21.92 -0.62
C TYR A 367 -0.07 -21.99 -2.12
N MET A 368 -1.21 -21.48 -2.61
CA MET A 368 -1.70 -21.77 -3.95
C MET A 368 -1.26 -20.77 -5.01
N THR A 369 -1.21 -19.47 -4.66
CA THR A 369 -0.95 -18.40 -5.63
C THR A 369 0.05 -17.37 -5.13
N TYR A 370 0.65 -16.63 -6.08
CA TYR A 370 1.43 -15.42 -5.84
C TYR A 370 1.06 -14.35 -6.87
N GLY A 371 1.32 -13.08 -6.53
CA GLY A 371 1.00 -11.95 -7.38
C GLY A 371 2.18 -11.52 -8.26
N GLN A 372 1.90 -11.15 -9.51
CA GLN A 372 2.87 -10.54 -10.42
C GLN A 372 2.31 -9.25 -11.04
N CYS A 373 3.13 -8.21 -11.14
CA CYS A 373 2.78 -7.02 -11.93
C CYS A 373 2.62 -7.35 -13.42
N GLU A 374 1.59 -6.80 -14.04
CA GLU A 374 1.38 -6.79 -15.48
C GLU A 374 0.80 -5.44 -15.90
N THR A 375 0.96 -5.05 -17.16
CA THR A 375 0.29 -3.87 -17.68
C THR A 375 -1.23 -4.06 -17.65
N ALA A 376 -1.98 -3.01 -17.37
CA ALA A 376 -3.44 -3.07 -17.36
C ALA A 376 -4.01 -3.44 -18.75
N GLU A 377 -3.34 -3.05 -19.83
CA GLU A 377 -3.70 -3.40 -21.20
C GLU A 377 -3.65 -4.93 -21.42
N ILE A 378 -2.53 -5.58 -21.11
CA ILE A 378 -2.39 -7.04 -21.24
C ILE A 378 -3.33 -7.77 -20.27
N THR A 379 -3.50 -7.25 -19.06
CA THR A 379 -4.45 -7.81 -18.07
C THR A 379 -5.87 -7.84 -18.62
N ALA A 380 -6.31 -6.77 -19.26
CA ALA A 380 -7.63 -6.69 -19.89
C ALA A 380 -7.73 -7.58 -21.14
N GLU A 381 -6.74 -7.49 -22.05
CA GLU A 381 -6.72 -8.27 -23.29
C GLU A 381 -6.77 -9.78 -23.05
N GLN A 382 -5.99 -10.25 -22.05
CA GLN A 382 -5.89 -11.67 -21.72
C GLN A 382 -6.90 -12.10 -20.64
N GLN A 383 -7.77 -11.21 -20.16
CA GLN A 383 -8.76 -11.51 -19.11
C GLN A 383 -8.13 -12.10 -17.85
N LEU A 384 -6.95 -11.58 -17.45
CA LEU A 384 -6.21 -12.11 -16.31
C LEU A 384 -6.96 -11.83 -14.99
N LEU A 385 -6.90 -12.80 -14.08
CA LEU A 385 -7.53 -12.69 -12.76
C LEU A 385 -6.69 -11.81 -11.83
N PRO A 386 -7.20 -10.67 -11.33
CA PRO A 386 -6.49 -9.87 -10.35
C PRO A 386 -6.23 -10.66 -9.07
N MET A 387 -5.02 -10.56 -8.53
CA MET A 387 -4.61 -11.27 -7.32
C MET A 387 -5.50 -10.95 -6.11
N GLY A 388 -5.94 -9.69 -5.97
CA GLY A 388 -6.82 -9.28 -4.88
C GLY A 388 -8.24 -9.85 -4.96
N LEU A 389 -8.63 -10.45 -6.09
CA LEU A 389 -9.92 -11.13 -6.27
C LEU A 389 -9.80 -12.66 -6.27
N ALA A 390 -8.60 -13.21 -6.20
CA ALA A 390 -8.38 -14.66 -6.35
C ALA A 390 -8.85 -15.48 -5.15
N GLU A 391 -8.76 -14.94 -3.94
CA GLU A 391 -9.16 -15.64 -2.71
C GLU A 391 -10.63 -16.09 -2.76
N GLY A 392 -10.86 -17.35 -2.41
CA GLY A 392 -12.20 -17.95 -2.38
C GLY A 392 -12.76 -18.37 -3.74
N CYS A 393 -12.08 -18.07 -4.85
CA CYS A 393 -12.46 -18.54 -6.17
C CYS A 393 -12.34 -20.06 -6.29
N THR A 394 -13.31 -20.71 -6.95
CA THR A 394 -13.26 -22.16 -7.22
C THR A 394 -12.70 -22.40 -8.61
N LEU A 395 -11.68 -23.24 -8.73
CA LEU A 395 -11.05 -23.57 -10.01
C LEU A 395 -11.97 -24.47 -10.89
N LEU A 396 -12.10 -24.10 -12.15
CA LEU A 396 -12.88 -24.84 -13.15
C LEU A 396 -12.06 -25.92 -13.89
N ARG A 397 -10.73 -25.77 -13.90
CA ARG A 397 -9.82 -26.70 -14.55
C ARG A 397 -8.49 -26.82 -13.78
N ASP A 398 -7.67 -27.79 -14.14
CA ASP A 398 -6.29 -27.91 -13.65
C ASP A 398 -5.46 -26.73 -14.17
N ILE A 399 -4.66 -26.14 -13.30
CA ILE A 399 -3.74 -25.04 -13.62
C ILE A 399 -2.32 -25.48 -13.29
N PRO A 400 -1.42 -25.55 -14.26
CA PRO A 400 -0.01 -25.84 -14.01
C PRO A 400 0.67 -24.75 -13.18
N LYS A 401 1.66 -25.14 -12.41
CA LYS A 401 2.57 -24.22 -11.73
C LYS A 401 3.10 -23.15 -12.69
N ASP A 402 3.22 -21.93 -12.20
CA ASP A 402 3.69 -20.72 -12.91
C ASP A 402 2.76 -20.22 -14.04
N GLN A 403 1.59 -20.85 -14.21
CA GLN A 403 0.57 -20.31 -15.10
C GLN A 403 -0.19 -19.16 -14.42
N VAL A 404 -0.37 -18.05 -15.15
CA VAL A 404 -1.24 -16.95 -14.72
C VAL A 404 -2.70 -17.39 -14.91
N LEU A 405 -3.52 -17.09 -13.90
CA LEU A 405 -4.95 -17.39 -13.91
C LEU A 405 -5.72 -16.33 -14.70
N THR A 406 -6.81 -16.77 -15.31
CA THR A 406 -7.77 -15.91 -16.02
C THR A 406 -9.15 -16.01 -15.36
N TYR A 407 -10.06 -15.09 -15.67
CA TYR A 407 -11.45 -15.20 -15.23
C TYR A 407 -12.15 -16.47 -15.74
N ALA A 408 -11.73 -17.01 -16.90
CA ALA A 408 -12.26 -18.26 -17.45
C ALA A 408 -11.83 -19.52 -16.64
N ASP A 409 -10.83 -19.38 -15.78
CA ASP A 409 -10.33 -20.52 -14.98
C ASP A 409 -11.07 -20.71 -13.66
N VAL A 410 -11.93 -19.74 -13.27
CA VAL A 410 -12.49 -19.69 -11.92
C VAL A 410 -13.99 -19.35 -11.90
N VAL A 411 -14.63 -19.74 -10.79
CA VAL A 411 -15.93 -19.20 -10.37
C VAL A 411 -15.69 -18.27 -9.20
N LEU A 412 -16.06 -17.00 -9.35
CA LEU A 412 -15.97 -16.01 -8.29
C LEU A 412 -16.97 -16.30 -7.16
N PRO A 413 -16.64 -16.06 -5.89
CA PRO A 413 -17.58 -16.10 -4.78
C PRO A 413 -18.73 -15.10 -5.02
N LYS A 414 -19.95 -15.49 -4.61
CA LYS A 414 -21.11 -14.63 -4.81
C LYS A 414 -21.18 -13.48 -3.78
N GLY A 415 -21.55 -12.30 -4.22
CA GLY A 415 -21.96 -11.18 -3.35
C GLY A 415 -20.80 -10.40 -2.72
N ARG A 416 -19.58 -10.55 -3.19
CA ARG A 416 -18.45 -9.72 -2.74
C ARG A 416 -18.59 -8.29 -3.25
N PHE A 417 -18.32 -7.35 -2.36
CA PHE A 417 -18.36 -5.92 -2.69
C PHE A 417 -17.16 -5.49 -3.53
N CYS A 418 -16.01 -6.08 -3.29
CA CYS A 418 -14.81 -5.82 -4.10
C CYS A 418 -15.00 -6.21 -5.57
N ASP A 419 -15.73 -7.30 -5.88
CA ASP A 419 -16.07 -7.66 -7.26
C ASP A 419 -16.97 -6.61 -7.93
N LYS A 420 -17.95 -6.08 -7.18
CA LYS A 420 -18.82 -5.00 -7.65
C LYS A 420 -18.01 -3.73 -7.96
N LEU A 421 -17.14 -3.32 -7.05
CA LEU A 421 -16.25 -2.16 -7.27
C LEU A 421 -15.32 -2.39 -8.46
N ARG A 422 -14.81 -3.61 -8.64
CA ARG A 422 -13.98 -3.95 -9.79
C ARG A 422 -14.75 -3.85 -11.11
N GLN A 423 -15.97 -4.34 -11.15
CA GLN A 423 -16.82 -4.17 -12.31
C GLN A 423 -17.07 -2.68 -12.61
N GLU A 424 -17.43 -1.89 -11.60
CA GLU A 424 -17.62 -0.44 -11.74
C GLU A 424 -16.34 0.27 -12.23
N GLN A 425 -15.16 -0.17 -11.75
CA GLN A 425 -13.87 0.34 -12.21
C GLN A 425 -13.67 0.10 -13.71
N ASN A 426 -13.91 -1.13 -14.16
CA ASN A 426 -13.78 -1.50 -15.57
C ASN A 426 -14.75 -0.69 -16.45
N GLU A 427 -16.00 -0.55 -16.02
CA GLU A 427 -17.02 0.24 -16.74
C GLU A 427 -16.66 1.72 -16.79
N TYR A 428 -16.25 2.30 -15.64
CA TYR A 428 -15.92 3.73 -15.53
C TYR A 428 -14.72 4.12 -16.41
N PHE A 429 -13.68 3.32 -16.42
CA PHE A 429 -12.48 3.56 -17.21
C PHE A 429 -12.53 2.95 -18.61
N LYS A 430 -13.67 2.36 -19.00
CA LYS A 430 -13.90 1.73 -20.33
C LYS A 430 -12.87 0.64 -20.64
N VAL A 431 -12.47 -0.10 -19.63
CA VAL A 431 -11.65 -1.29 -19.81
C VAL A 431 -12.55 -2.38 -20.38
N THR A 432 -12.32 -2.77 -21.64
CA THR A 432 -13.07 -3.84 -22.26
C THR A 432 -12.62 -5.18 -21.69
N VAL A 433 -13.45 -5.78 -20.86
CA VAL A 433 -13.23 -7.12 -20.25
C VAL A 433 -13.94 -8.17 -21.08
#